data_499b97e798a331b2679e4afaa4a0b755
#
_entry.id   499b97e798a331b2679e4afaa4a0b755
#
_cell.length_a   1.000
_cell.length_b   1.000
_cell.length_c   1.000
_cell.angle_alpha   90.00
_cell.angle_beta   90.00
_cell.angle_gamma   90.00
#
_symmetry.space_group_name_H-M   'P 1'
#
loop_
_entity.id
_entity.type
_entity.pdbx_description
1 polymer ?
#
loop_
_entity_poly.entity_id
_entity_poly.type
_entity_poly.pdbx_seq_one_letter_code
_entity_poly.pdbx_strand_id
1 'polypeptide(L)'
;SSGMRARLAFAISMTIDFDCYLIDEVLAVGDARFRDRCKVELFQKRRDKAMLIVSHSHRYLKGNCERFLLFKDGAIHEYDDFNQAYFDYKVLLGEGFDTKEQMMAIIDKDEKARAAAEKTKGIAAE
;
A
#
# COMPACT_ATOMS: atom_id res chain seq x y z
N SER A 1 9.70 0.45 -23.60
CA SER A 1 9.50 1.49 -22.58
C SER A 1 9.77 0.93 -21.17
N SER A 2 9.99 1.79 -20.19
CA SER A 2 10.18 1.39 -18.79
C SER A 2 8.97 0.60 -18.24
N GLY A 3 7.76 1.01 -18.61
CA GLY A 3 6.54 0.31 -18.23
C GLY A 3 6.44 -1.12 -18.79
N MET A 4 6.87 -1.36 -20.01
CA MET A 4 6.89 -2.72 -20.59
C MET A 4 7.92 -3.61 -19.89
N ARG A 5 9.09 -3.08 -19.54
CA ARG A 5 10.10 -3.81 -18.78
C ARG A 5 9.60 -4.20 -17.39
N ALA A 6 8.94 -3.28 -16.69
CA ALA A 6 8.36 -3.57 -15.38
C ALA A 6 7.25 -4.64 -15.46
N ARG A 7 6.41 -4.61 -16.48
CA ARG A 7 5.39 -5.66 -16.72
C ARG A 7 6.01 -7.02 -16.99
N LEU A 8 7.06 -7.07 -17.80
CA LEU A 8 7.77 -8.31 -18.11
C LEU A 8 8.45 -8.85 -16.84
N ALA A 9 9.15 -8.00 -16.09
CA ALA A 9 9.80 -8.39 -14.84
C ALA A 9 8.78 -8.95 -13.83
N PHE A 10 7.64 -8.28 -13.65
CA PHE A 10 6.56 -8.76 -12.81
C PHE A 10 6.02 -10.12 -13.28
N ALA A 11 5.76 -10.27 -14.58
CA ALA A 11 5.25 -11.53 -15.13
C ALA A 11 6.23 -12.68 -14.88
N ILE A 12 7.53 -12.47 -15.10
CA ILE A 12 8.57 -13.47 -14.81
C ILE A 12 8.58 -13.83 -13.32
N SER A 13 8.55 -12.83 -12.43
CA SER A 13 8.52 -13.07 -10.98
C SER A 13 7.30 -13.90 -10.55
N MET A 14 6.17 -13.74 -11.22
CA MET A 14 4.95 -14.48 -10.91
C MET A 14 4.93 -15.92 -11.45
N THR A 15 5.89 -16.31 -12.30
CA THR A 15 6.03 -17.71 -12.74
C THR A 15 6.71 -18.60 -11.71
N ILE A 16 7.37 -18.00 -10.71
CA ILE A 16 8.08 -18.72 -9.66
C ILE A 16 7.22 -18.72 -8.39
N ASP A 17 7.09 -19.89 -7.77
CA ASP A 17 6.39 -20.01 -6.49
C ASP A 17 7.40 -19.83 -5.35
N PHE A 18 7.40 -18.65 -4.74
CA PHE A 18 8.25 -18.33 -3.59
C PHE A 18 7.50 -18.54 -2.27
N ASP A 19 8.23 -18.85 -1.21
CA ASP A 19 7.68 -18.88 0.15
C ASP A 19 7.45 -17.47 0.72
N CYS A 20 8.23 -16.49 0.27
CA CYS A 20 8.11 -15.09 0.67
C CYS A 20 8.34 -14.14 -0.51
N TYR A 21 7.50 -13.13 -0.63
CA TYR A 21 7.59 -12.08 -1.64
C TYR A 21 8.03 -10.77 -1.00
N LEU A 22 9.09 -10.17 -1.55
CA LEU A 22 9.52 -8.81 -1.19
C LEU A 22 8.98 -7.84 -2.24
N ILE A 23 8.15 -6.91 -1.82
CA ILE A 23 7.44 -5.96 -2.68
C ILE A 23 7.89 -4.54 -2.33
N ASP A 24 8.66 -3.92 -3.21
CA ASP A 24 9.11 -2.54 -3.07
C ASP A 24 8.47 -1.68 -4.16
N GLU A 25 7.40 -0.97 -3.80
CA GLU A 25 6.64 -0.01 -4.63
C GLU A 25 6.20 -0.46 -6.04
N VAL A 26 6.39 -1.74 -6.39
CA VAL A 26 6.17 -2.29 -7.75
C VAL A 26 4.75 -2.06 -8.27
N LEU A 27 3.77 -1.89 -7.39
CA LEU A 27 2.37 -1.70 -7.76
C LEU A 27 2.03 -0.27 -8.19
N ALA A 28 2.98 0.66 -8.11
CA ALA A 28 2.83 2.02 -8.63
C ALA A 28 3.06 2.09 -10.16
N VAL A 29 3.66 1.05 -10.77
CA VAL A 29 4.06 1.03 -12.19
C VAL A 29 2.95 0.45 -13.06
N GLY A 30 2.71 1.07 -14.22
CA GLY A 30 1.76 0.62 -15.22
C GLY A 30 0.39 1.30 -15.17
N ASP A 31 -0.50 0.89 -16.08
CA ASP A 31 -1.88 1.37 -16.12
C ASP A 31 -2.78 0.72 -15.05
N ALA A 32 -4.01 1.19 -14.94
CA ALA A 32 -4.96 0.68 -13.95
C ALA A 32 -5.22 -0.82 -14.10
N ARG A 33 -5.37 -1.32 -15.33
CA ARG A 33 -5.61 -2.74 -15.61
C ARG A 33 -4.45 -3.62 -15.14
N PHE A 34 -3.21 -3.16 -15.35
CA PHE A 34 -2.04 -3.90 -14.92
C PHE A 34 -1.94 -3.92 -13.39
N ARG A 35 -2.17 -2.79 -12.72
CA ARG A 35 -2.20 -2.72 -11.26
C ARG A 35 -3.25 -3.65 -10.65
N ASP A 36 -4.43 -3.75 -11.24
CA ASP A 36 -5.48 -4.65 -10.76
C ASP A 36 -5.10 -6.13 -10.94
N ARG A 37 -4.46 -6.48 -12.06
CA ARG A 37 -3.90 -7.83 -12.25
C ARG A 37 -2.81 -8.15 -11.21
N CYS A 38 -1.91 -7.22 -10.93
CA CYS A 38 -0.88 -7.41 -9.90
C CYS A 38 -1.50 -7.69 -8.52
N LYS A 39 -2.56 -6.94 -8.16
CA LYS A 39 -3.29 -7.18 -6.90
C LYS A 39 -3.89 -8.57 -6.84
N VAL A 40 -4.55 -9.02 -7.89
CA VAL A 40 -5.13 -10.37 -7.96
C VAL A 40 -4.05 -11.43 -7.83
N GLU A 41 -2.95 -11.31 -8.58
CA GLU A 41 -1.86 -12.28 -8.56
C GLU A 41 -1.17 -12.38 -7.19
N LEU A 42 -0.95 -11.26 -6.51
CA LEU A 42 -0.29 -11.22 -5.21
C LEU A 42 -1.26 -11.55 -4.07
N PHE A 43 -2.35 -10.80 -3.93
CA PHE A 43 -3.17 -10.85 -2.71
C PHE A 43 -4.33 -11.83 -2.75
N GLN A 44 -4.75 -12.29 -3.91
CA GLN A 44 -5.79 -13.30 -4.00
C GLN A 44 -5.22 -14.70 -4.23
N LYS A 45 -4.33 -14.84 -5.23
CA LYS A 45 -3.77 -16.16 -5.58
C LYS A 45 -2.66 -16.63 -4.66
N ARG A 46 -1.95 -15.71 -3.99
CA ARG A 46 -0.80 -15.99 -3.10
C ARG A 46 -1.03 -15.53 -1.66
N ARG A 47 -2.28 -15.48 -1.24
CA ARG A 47 -2.65 -15.05 0.11
C ARG A 47 -2.09 -15.93 1.24
N ASP A 48 -1.70 -17.15 0.91
CA ASP A 48 -1.08 -18.13 1.80
C ASP A 48 0.45 -17.96 1.92
N LYS A 49 1.03 -17.05 1.14
CA LYS A 49 2.46 -16.78 1.13
C LYS A 49 2.81 -15.60 2.03
N ALA A 50 4.00 -15.64 2.61
CA ALA A 50 4.53 -14.49 3.34
C ALA A 50 4.84 -13.33 2.39
N MET A 51 4.55 -12.10 2.83
CA MET A 51 4.84 -10.89 2.05
C MET A 51 5.44 -9.81 2.94
N LEU A 52 6.53 -9.22 2.49
CA LEU A 52 7.10 -8.01 3.06
C LEU A 52 6.93 -6.87 2.05
N ILE A 53 6.16 -5.86 2.44
CA ILE A 53 5.75 -4.78 1.54
C ILE A 53 6.36 -3.46 2.02
N VAL A 54 7.07 -2.79 1.13
CA VAL A 54 7.54 -1.41 1.33
C VAL A 54 6.74 -0.49 0.43
N SER A 55 6.05 0.49 0.99
CA SER A 55 5.24 1.43 0.22
C SER A 55 5.01 2.74 0.96
N HIS A 56 4.96 3.84 0.20
CA HIS A 56 4.52 5.15 0.69
C HIS A 56 2.99 5.31 0.68
N SER A 57 2.27 4.38 0.09
CA SER A 57 0.81 4.40 0.06
C SER A 57 0.21 3.82 1.34
N HIS A 58 -0.14 4.70 2.29
CA HIS A 58 -0.78 4.31 3.53
C HIS A 58 -2.07 3.49 3.33
N ARG A 59 -2.88 3.86 2.32
CA ARG A 59 -4.11 3.14 1.97
C ARG A 59 -3.82 1.71 1.52
N TYR A 60 -2.74 1.52 0.76
CA TYR A 60 -2.33 0.21 0.29
C TYR A 60 -1.86 -0.68 1.44
N LEU A 61 -1.04 -0.14 2.34
CA LEU A 61 -0.57 -0.87 3.51
C LEU A 61 -1.72 -1.25 4.44
N LYS A 62 -2.60 -0.29 4.77
CA LYS A 62 -3.77 -0.50 5.63
C LYS A 62 -4.70 -1.61 5.12
N GLY A 63 -4.86 -1.73 3.81
CA GLY A 63 -5.77 -2.70 3.19
C GLY A 63 -5.20 -4.09 2.95
N ASN A 64 -3.87 -4.26 3.02
CA ASN A 64 -3.21 -5.50 2.59
C ASN A 64 -2.20 -6.06 3.60
N CYS A 65 -1.95 -5.38 4.71
CA CYS A 65 -0.99 -5.80 5.73
C CYS A 65 -1.67 -5.98 7.08
N GLU A 66 -1.21 -6.96 7.85
CA GLU A 66 -1.67 -7.26 9.21
C GLU A 66 -0.70 -6.75 10.27
N ARG A 67 0.58 -6.60 9.91
CA ARG A 67 1.64 -6.13 10.80
C ARG A 67 2.41 -5.01 10.11
N PHE A 68 2.86 -4.01 10.88
CA PHE A 68 3.50 -2.81 10.37
C PHE A 68 4.84 -2.60 11.06
N LEU A 69 5.86 -2.30 10.27
CA LEU A 69 7.22 -2.07 10.76
C LEU A 69 7.62 -0.63 10.43
N LEU A 70 8.04 0.12 11.45
CA LEU A 70 8.60 1.46 11.32
C LEU A 70 10.10 1.42 11.65
N PHE A 71 10.92 1.84 10.70
CA PHE A 71 12.34 2.02 10.91
C PHE A 71 12.58 3.42 11.47
N LYS A 72 13.10 3.49 12.68
CA LYS A 72 13.40 4.74 13.38
C LYS A 72 14.68 4.60 14.18
N ASP A 73 15.59 5.56 14.05
CA ASP A 73 16.84 5.66 14.84
C ASP A 73 17.67 4.35 14.83
N GLY A 74 17.70 3.66 13.69
CA GLY A 74 18.42 2.40 13.53
C GLY A 74 17.75 1.18 14.16
N ALA A 75 16.53 1.33 14.68
CA ALA A 75 15.72 0.26 15.27
C ALA A 75 14.43 0.01 14.46
N ILE A 76 13.88 -1.19 14.64
CA ILE A 76 12.59 -1.58 14.05
C ILE A 76 11.55 -1.57 15.16
N HIS A 77 10.50 -0.79 14.97
CA HIS A 77 9.33 -0.76 15.83
C HIS A 77 8.19 -1.49 15.14
N GLU A 78 7.60 -2.46 15.82
CA GLU A 78 6.53 -3.29 15.30
C GLU A 78 5.17 -2.88 15.87
N TYR A 79 4.14 -2.91 15.00
CA TYR A 79 2.77 -2.53 15.32
C TYR A 79 1.79 -3.50 14.68
N ASP A 80 0.74 -3.86 15.44
CA ASP A 80 -0.43 -4.59 14.94
C ASP A 80 -1.54 -3.62 14.49
N ASP A 81 -1.52 -2.38 14.97
CA ASP A 81 -2.46 -1.32 14.59
C ASP A 81 -1.83 -0.35 13.57
N PHE A 82 -2.40 -0.32 12.38
CA PHE A 82 -1.99 0.60 11.31
C PHE A 82 -2.02 2.07 11.75
N ASN A 83 -3.05 2.47 12.49
CA ASN A 83 -3.25 3.87 12.85
C ASN A 83 -2.16 4.36 13.82
N GLN A 84 -1.72 3.48 14.73
CA GLN A 84 -0.60 3.78 15.62
C GLN A 84 0.72 3.87 14.84
N ALA A 85 1.01 2.90 13.99
CA ALA A 85 2.20 2.90 13.14
C ALA A 85 2.26 4.16 12.26
N TYR A 86 1.14 4.52 11.65
CA TYR A 86 1.05 5.68 10.76
C TYR A 86 1.17 7.00 11.51
N PHE A 87 0.63 7.09 12.71
CA PHE A 87 0.80 8.25 13.59
C PHE A 87 2.29 8.47 13.92
N ASP A 88 2.97 7.43 14.40
CA ASP A 88 4.38 7.51 14.77
C ASP A 88 5.27 7.83 13.54
N TYR A 89 4.91 7.29 12.37
CA TYR A 89 5.56 7.64 11.11
C TYR A 89 5.40 9.13 10.74
N LYS A 90 4.20 9.70 10.90
CA LYS A 90 3.94 11.11 10.64
C LYS A 90 4.66 12.03 11.62
N VAL A 91 4.71 11.66 12.88
CA VAL A 91 5.51 12.36 13.89
C VAL A 91 7.00 12.33 13.53
N LEU A 92 7.51 11.19 13.06
CA LEU A 92 8.90 11.06 12.60
C LEU A 92 9.21 11.99 11.41
N LEU A 93 8.25 12.19 10.50
CA LEU A 93 8.40 13.11 9.37
C LEU A 93 8.28 14.59 9.76
N GLY A 94 8.02 14.92 11.03
CA GLY A 94 7.82 16.28 11.50
C GLY A 94 6.48 16.89 11.07
N GLU A 95 5.52 16.07 10.62
CA GLU A 95 4.16 16.54 10.37
C GLU A 95 3.47 16.75 11.73
N GLY A 96 3.18 18.03 12.05
CA GLY A 96 2.63 18.44 13.33
C GLY A 96 1.15 18.06 13.47
N PHE A 97 0.90 16.88 14.01
CA PHE A 97 -0.40 16.54 14.57
C PHE A 97 -0.30 16.63 16.08
N ASP A 98 -1.18 17.40 16.70
CA ASP A 98 -1.21 17.54 18.16
C ASP A 98 -1.74 16.26 18.82
N THR A 99 -2.63 15.53 18.13
CA THR A 99 -3.19 14.28 18.64
C THR A 99 -3.41 13.25 17.52
N LYS A 100 -3.45 11.96 17.92
CA LYS A 100 -3.80 10.83 17.04
C LYS A 100 -5.20 11.01 16.44
N GLU A 101 -6.13 11.56 17.20
CA GLU A 101 -7.52 11.80 16.77
C GLU A 101 -7.59 12.83 15.66
N GLN A 102 -6.79 13.90 15.70
CA GLN A 102 -6.74 14.90 14.62
C GLN A 102 -6.20 14.29 13.32
N MET A 103 -5.14 13.50 13.41
CA MET A 103 -4.59 12.81 12.23
C MET A 103 -5.62 11.84 11.63
N MET A 104 -6.30 11.06 12.48
CA MET A 104 -7.33 10.10 12.05
C MET A 104 -8.49 10.80 11.35
N ALA A 105 -8.96 11.93 11.88
CA ALA A 105 -10.03 12.71 11.26
C ALA A 105 -9.65 13.22 9.85
N ILE A 106 -8.39 13.59 9.63
CA ILE A 106 -7.89 14.03 8.32
C ILE A 106 -7.85 12.85 7.35
N ILE A 107 -7.32 11.70 7.77
CA ILE A 107 -7.25 10.48 6.94
C ILE A 107 -8.65 10.03 6.51
N ASP A 108 -9.59 9.96 7.45
CA ASP A 108 -10.97 9.56 7.16
C ASP A 108 -11.66 10.53 6.19
N LYS A 109 -11.39 11.82 6.34
CA LYS A 109 -11.92 12.84 5.42
C LYS A 109 -11.37 12.67 4.01
N ASP A 110 -10.07 12.44 3.88
CA ASP A 110 -9.42 12.23 2.59
C ASP A 110 -9.87 10.93 1.92
N GLU A 111 -10.02 9.85 2.68
CA GLU A 111 -10.54 8.58 2.18
C GLU A 111 -11.96 8.70 1.65
N LYS A 112 -12.85 9.40 2.40
CA LYS A 112 -14.24 9.66 1.98
C LYS A 112 -14.31 10.54 0.73
N ALA A 113 -13.50 11.60 0.66
CA ALA A 113 -13.46 12.50 -0.50
C ALA A 113 -12.99 11.77 -1.77
N ARG A 114 -11.98 10.90 -1.66
CA ARG A 114 -11.48 10.10 -2.78
C ARG A 114 -12.48 9.03 -3.23
N ALA A 115 -13.14 8.35 -2.29
CA ALA A 115 -14.18 7.37 -2.60
C ALA A 115 -15.37 8.00 -3.32
N ALA A 116 -15.76 9.23 -2.95
CA ALA A 116 -16.80 10.00 -3.63
C ALA A 116 -16.37 10.37 -5.06
N ALA A 117 -15.12 10.81 -5.25
CA ALA A 117 -14.58 11.17 -6.56
C ALA A 117 -14.45 9.96 -7.51
N GLU A 118 -14.10 8.78 -7.00
CA GLU A 118 -14.04 7.54 -7.78
C GLU A 118 -15.45 7.09 -8.24
N LYS A 119 -16.46 7.21 -7.38
CA LYS A 119 -17.86 6.92 -7.75
C LYS A 119 -18.36 7.86 -8.85
N THR A 120 -18.03 9.13 -8.78
CA THR A 120 -18.43 10.12 -9.80
C THR A 120 -17.77 9.84 -11.16
N LYS A 121 -16.52 9.39 -11.17
CA LYS A 121 -15.82 8.99 -12.41
C LYS A 121 -16.37 7.70 -13.02
N GLY A 122 -16.83 6.76 -12.21
CA GLY A 122 -17.45 5.52 -12.67
C GLY A 122 -18.81 5.75 -13.35
N ILE A 123 -19.59 6.71 -12.89
CA ILE A 123 -20.90 7.07 -13.47
C ILE A 123 -20.77 7.85 -14.79
N ALA A 124 -19.67 8.59 -14.98
CA ALA A 124 -19.41 9.37 -16.20
C ALA A 124 -18.81 8.53 -17.36
N ALA A 125 -18.53 7.24 -17.12
CA ALA A 125 -17.94 6.31 -18.10
C ALA A 125 -18.94 5.28 -18.66
N GLU A 126 -20.21 5.37 -18.29
CA GLU A 126 -21.36 4.66 -18.91
C GLU A 126 -22.08 5.62 -19.88
#